data_6ef7d8880a5c2be5df8e530a441bdfe8
#
_entry.id   6ef7d8880a5c2be5df8e530a441bdfe8
#
_cell.length_a   1.000
_cell.length_b   1.000
_cell.length_c   1.000
_cell.angle_alpha   90.00
_cell.angle_beta   90.00
_cell.angle_gamma   90.00
#
_symmetry.space_group_name_H-M   'P 1'
#
loop_
_entity.id
_entity.type
_entity.pdbx_description
1 polymer ?
#
loop_
_entity_poly.entity_id
_entity_poly.type
_entity_poly.pdbx_seq_one_letter_code
_entity_poly.pdbx_strand_id
1 'polypeptide(L)'
;MSQERPQIGSRLSRVIEQDGLQFRDLDGDGVLAPYEDWRLTPAERAADLVKRMNVEEKAGLMIIGSHYPGYSPLAPESEGKDAEKCEPLLNPVDMWREDNPITGVPFTEPVLATSSTENAINLRNQRYLIVRDNLPARGLATWTNAVQEVAERSRLGIPVAFASNPRNHVALVAQFGVNESAGVFSEWPGELGLAALRDAELMETFGTEAAKEWRAGGVHKLYGYMADLASEPRWSRFNGTFGEDPELISDYIAAVVRGLQGPELSKNSVSTTIKHFPGGGVRLDGHDPHFHWGQTNEYPTEDALGKYHLPPFQAAIDAGCASIMPYYARPMNNSANQLDQQLWQNPTTQFEEVAFAYNRTFIQDLLRDAMGHRGYVNSDSGVIDAMMWGVEELSEPERFAAAVRAGTDIFSDMANPRRLLEAVAEGHLDESELNQPVQRLLEEIFQLGLFENPYVSEDEAEKIIGAPEVSALGNKAQLDSVTLLRNNPIRAATGSCSKPEDLPIGYWPYQDRRGSTTAGSSHSRRTPRGNLGVFRVRSRSCNRVGSP
;
A
#
# COMPACT_ATOMS: atom_id res chain seq x y z
N MET A 1 -24.04 -12.11 19.83
CA MET A 1 -24.19 -10.65 20.08
C MET A 1 -25.13 -10.12 19.02
N SER A 2 -26.11 -9.28 19.32
CA SER A 2 -26.96 -8.64 18.30
C SER A 2 -26.05 -7.74 17.46
N GLN A 3 -25.94 -8.02 16.15
CA GLN A 3 -25.24 -7.14 15.24
C GLN A 3 -25.88 -5.74 15.33
N GLU A 4 -25.03 -4.70 15.47
CA GLU A 4 -25.49 -3.32 15.41
C GLU A 4 -26.09 -3.07 14.02
N ARG A 5 -27.29 -2.46 13.98
CA ARG A 5 -27.95 -2.14 12.71
C ARG A 5 -27.07 -1.19 11.89
N PRO A 6 -26.62 -1.58 10.67
CA PRO A 6 -25.80 -0.70 9.85
C PRO A 6 -26.58 0.50 9.33
N GLN A 7 -25.87 1.59 9.08
CA GLN A 7 -26.41 2.69 8.29
C GLN A 7 -26.40 2.28 6.82
N ILE A 8 -27.57 2.26 6.18
CA ILE A 8 -27.70 1.93 4.77
C ILE A 8 -27.43 3.19 3.93
N GLY A 9 -26.42 3.15 3.08
CA GLY A 9 -26.07 4.20 2.13
C GLY A 9 -26.30 3.71 0.71
N SER A 10 -27.26 4.32 -0.01
CA SER A 10 -27.53 4.06 -1.41
C SER A 10 -27.83 5.36 -2.13
N ARG A 11 -27.30 5.53 -3.34
CA ARG A 11 -27.59 6.69 -4.20
C ARG A 11 -28.38 6.29 -5.45
N LEU A 12 -28.22 5.06 -5.92
CA LEU A 12 -28.78 4.57 -7.18
C LEU A 12 -29.56 3.26 -7.03
N SER A 13 -29.07 2.34 -6.18
CA SER A 13 -29.76 1.08 -5.91
C SER A 13 -31.04 1.31 -5.09
N ARG A 14 -32.01 0.43 -5.25
CA ARG A 14 -33.18 0.41 -4.40
C ARG A 14 -32.82 -0.01 -2.99
N VAL A 15 -33.66 0.36 -2.06
CA VAL A 15 -33.63 -0.15 -0.69
C VAL A 15 -34.85 -1.07 -0.50
N ILE A 16 -34.58 -2.32 -0.14
CA ILE A 16 -35.59 -3.30 0.20
C ILE A 16 -35.90 -3.19 1.69
N GLU A 17 -37.16 -3.27 2.07
CA GLU A 17 -37.58 -3.38 3.46
C GLU A 17 -38.11 -4.79 3.72
N GLN A 18 -37.50 -5.49 4.69
CA GLN A 18 -37.93 -6.82 5.13
C GLN A 18 -37.83 -6.91 6.65
N ASP A 19 -38.88 -7.37 7.32
CA ASP A 19 -38.98 -7.50 8.78
C ASP A 19 -38.70 -6.19 9.55
N GLY A 20 -39.04 -5.02 8.96
CA GLY A 20 -38.77 -3.70 9.50
C GLY A 20 -37.30 -3.27 9.43
N LEU A 21 -36.49 -3.97 8.65
CA LEU A 21 -35.07 -3.69 8.39
C LEU A 21 -34.86 -3.31 6.93
N GLN A 22 -33.85 -2.46 6.69
CA GLN A 22 -33.49 -1.98 5.36
C GLN A 22 -32.26 -2.71 4.83
N PHE A 23 -32.28 -3.01 3.52
CA PHE A 23 -31.19 -3.66 2.79
C PHE A 23 -31.04 -2.99 1.42
N ARG A 24 -29.85 -3.03 0.86
CA ARG A 24 -29.63 -2.58 -0.52
C ARG A 24 -30.02 -3.71 -1.48
N ASP A 25 -30.80 -3.38 -2.51
CA ASP A 25 -31.10 -4.24 -3.66
C ASP A 25 -29.99 -4.01 -4.70
N LEU A 26 -28.92 -4.77 -4.60
CA LEU A 26 -27.68 -4.53 -5.34
C LEU A 26 -27.71 -5.08 -6.76
N ASP A 27 -28.45 -6.18 -7.01
CA ASP A 27 -28.64 -6.74 -8.34
C ASP A 27 -29.95 -6.26 -9.01
N GLY A 28 -30.77 -5.49 -8.28
CA GLY A 28 -31.96 -4.81 -8.80
C GLY A 28 -33.16 -5.73 -9.07
N ASP A 29 -33.17 -6.96 -8.54
CA ASP A 29 -34.24 -7.94 -8.76
C ASP A 29 -35.44 -7.78 -7.80
N GLY A 30 -35.28 -6.96 -6.73
CA GLY A 30 -36.32 -6.69 -5.74
C GLY A 30 -36.49 -7.79 -4.69
N VAL A 31 -35.60 -8.76 -4.64
CA VAL A 31 -35.60 -9.88 -3.68
C VAL A 31 -34.32 -9.84 -2.85
N LEU A 32 -34.44 -9.91 -1.54
CA LEU A 32 -33.27 -9.92 -0.68
C LEU A 32 -32.45 -11.20 -0.87
N ALA A 33 -31.33 -11.06 -1.53
CA ALA A 33 -30.37 -12.15 -1.72
C ALA A 33 -29.48 -12.34 -0.47
N PRO A 34 -28.92 -13.57 -0.23
CA PRO A 34 -28.05 -13.78 0.92
C PRO A 34 -26.83 -12.84 0.99
N TYR A 35 -26.22 -12.47 -0.13
CA TYR A 35 -25.08 -11.53 -0.13
C TYR A 35 -25.49 -10.10 0.24
N GLU A 36 -26.74 -9.71 0.11
CA GLU A 36 -27.32 -8.42 0.47
C GLU A 36 -27.76 -8.35 1.93
N ASP A 37 -27.96 -9.52 2.55
CA ASP A 37 -28.45 -9.63 3.93
C ASP A 37 -27.31 -9.44 4.95
N TRP A 38 -27.18 -8.22 5.47
CA TRP A 38 -26.16 -7.87 6.45
C TRP A 38 -26.29 -8.60 7.81
N ARG A 39 -27.36 -9.37 8.02
CA ARG A 39 -27.51 -10.24 9.22
C ARG A 39 -26.67 -11.50 9.13
N LEU A 40 -26.28 -11.90 7.90
CA LEU A 40 -25.38 -13.03 7.66
C LEU A 40 -23.92 -12.63 7.87
N THR A 41 -23.07 -13.60 8.14
CA THR A 41 -21.64 -13.38 8.30
C THR A 41 -20.98 -12.98 6.98
N PRO A 42 -19.86 -12.23 6.98
CA PRO A 42 -19.10 -11.93 5.77
C PRO A 42 -18.75 -13.17 4.93
N ALA A 43 -18.41 -14.30 5.57
CA ALA A 43 -18.08 -15.55 4.88
C ALA A 43 -19.30 -16.16 4.18
N GLU A 44 -20.49 -16.17 4.82
CA GLU A 44 -21.73 -16.67 4.19
C GLU A 44 -22.13 -15.80 3.00
N ARG A 45 -22.03 -14.49 3.14
CA ARG A 45 -22.34 -13.52 2.07
C ARG A 45 -21.36 -13.66 0.90
N ALA A 46 -20.05 -13.74 1.17
CA ALA A 46 -19.03 -13.95 0.15
C ALA A 46 -19.24 -15.28 -0.59
N ALA A 47 -19.55 -16.36 0.11
CA ALA A 47 -19.80 -17.67 -0.49
C ALA A 47 -21.05 -17.69 -1.39
N ASP A 48 -22.08 -16.89 -1.10
CA ASP A 48 -23.24 -16.70 -1.98
C ASP A 48 -22.87 -15.88 -3.21
N LEU A 49 -22.19 -14.75 -3.01
CA LEU A 49 -21.82 -13.84 -4.10
C LEU A 49 -20.88 -14.49 -5.13
N VAL A 50 -19.88 -15.28 -4.68
CA VAL A 50 -18.98 -16.04 -5.57
C VAL A 50 -19.77 -16.92 -6.55
N LYS A 51 -20.88 -17.54 -6.13
CA LYS A 51 -21.71 -18.40 -6.98
C LYS A 51 -22.50 -17.61 -8.04
N ARG A 52 -22.71 -16.31 -7.80
CA ARG A 52 -23.44 -15.40 -8.72
C ARG A 52 -22.50 -14.72 -9.72
N MET A 53 -21.20 -14.65 -9.41
CA MET A 53 -20.19 -14.05 -10.26
C MET A 53 -19.85 -14.94 -11.46
N ASN A 54 -19.72 -14.31 -12.64
CA ASN A 54 -19.11 -14.94 -13.80
C ASN A 54 -17.57 -14.88 -13.74
N VAL A 55 -16.90 -15.51 -14.69
CA VAL A 55 -15.42 -15.60 -14.71
C VAL A 55 -14.77 -14.22 -14.89
N GLU A 56 -15.38 -13.32 -15.66
CA GLU A 56 -14.88 -11.96 -15.89
C GLU A 56 -14.94 -11.14 -14.60
N GLU A 57 -16.00 -11.27 -13.82
CA GLU A 57 -16.13 -10.59 -12.52
C GLU A 57 -15.15 -11.14 -11.47
N LYS A 58 -14.94 -12.46 -11.45
CA LYS A 58 -13.95 -13.10 -10.58
C LYS A 58 -12.54 -12.63 -10.94
N ALA A 59 -12.16 -12.69 -12.21
CA ALA A 59 -10.84 -12.27 -12.68
C ALA A 59 -10.60 -10.76 -12.45
N GLY A 60 -11.61 -9.92 -12.68
CA GLY A 60 -11.53 -8.49 -12.44
C GLY A 60 -11.33 -8.13 -10.95
N LEU A 61 -11.99 -8.87 -10.04
CA LEU A 61 -11.81 -8.68 -8.60
C LEU A 61 -10.38 -9.06 -8.13
N MET A 62 -9.74 -10.01 -8.81
CA MET A 62 -8.37 -10.45 -8.50
C MET A 62 -7.27 -9.51 -9.04
N ILE A 63 -7.64 -8.35 -9.61
CA ILE A 63 -6.72 -7.35 -10.13
C ILE A 63 -6.89 -6.04 -9.35
N ILE A 64 -5.79 -5.44 -8.92
CA ILE A 64 -5.78 -4.10 -8.35
C ILE A 64 -4.89 -3.18 -9.17
N GLY A 65 -5.48 -2.17 -9.79
CA GLY A 65 -4.82 -1.23 -10.67
C GLY A 65 -4.62 0.15 -10.06
N SER A 66 -3.59 0.83 -10.53
CA SER A 66 -3.40 2.26 -10.26
C SER A 66 -4.53 3.08 -10.87
N HIS A 67 -5.13 3.99 -10.09
CA HIS A 67 -6.24 4.81 -10.55
C HIS A 67 -6.08 6.26 -10.13
N TYR A 68 -6.55 7.17 -10.99
CA TYR A 68 -6.39 8.61 -10.85
C TYR A 68 -7.75 9.31 -10.95
N PRO A 69 -7.97 10.39 -10.19
CA PRO A 69 -9.07 11.32 -10.42
C PRO A 69 -8.83 12.12 -11.71
N GLY A 70 -9.89 12.38 -12.45
CA GLY A 70 -9.78 13.11 -13.71
C GLY A 70 -8.86 12.44 -14.73
N TYR A 71 -8.11 13.22 -15.49
CA TYR A 71 -7.09 12.67 -16.37
C TYR A 71 -5.89 12.16 -15.58
N SER A 72 -5.41 10.97 -15.94
CA SER A 72 -4.13 10.50 -15.41
C SER A 72 -3.03 11.52 -15.70
N PRO A 73 -2.09 11.78 -14.76
CA PRO A 73 -0.93 12.64 -15.01
C PRO A 73 -0.07 12.21 -16.22
N LEU A 74 -0.23 10.96 -16.65
CA LEU A 74 0.46 10.40 -17.80
C LEU A 74 -0.30 10.63 -19.12
N ALA A 75 -1.56 11.12 -19.06
CA ALA A 75 -2.35 11.36 -20.25
C ALA A 75 -1.91 12.68 -20.93
N PRO A 76 -1.74 12.71 -22.27
CA PRO A 76 -1.44 13.95 -22.99
C PRO A 76 -2.46 15.05 -22.72
N GLU A 77 -3.70 14.69 -22.48
CA GLU A 77 -4.79 15.61 -22.18
C GLU A 77 -4.71 16.24 -20.79
N SER A 78 -3.81 15.77 -19.92
CA SER A 78 -3.60 16.32 -18.57
C SER A 78 -2.77 17.61 -18.56
N GLU A 79 -2.08 17.94 -19.67
CA GLU A 79 -1.24 19.13 -19.73
C GLU A 79 -2.06 20.41 -19.48
N GLY A 80 -1.63 21.19 -18.50
CA GLY A 80 -2.26 22.46 -18.12
C GLY A 80 -3.57 22.35 -17.36
N LYS A 81 -4.00 21.16 -16.94
CA LYS A 81 -5.19 20.97 -16.09
C LYS A 81 -4.84 21.13 -14.62
N ASP A 82 -5.73 21.81 -13.94
CA ASP A 82 -5.60 22.06 -12.51
C ASP A 82 -6.00 20.80 -11.73
N ALA A 83 -5.04 20.13 -11.13
CA ALA A 83 -5.27 18.93 -10.31
C ALA A 83 -6.21 19.20 -9.12
N GLU A 84 -6.30 20.46 -8.65
CA GLU A 84 -7.21 20.84 -7.58
C GLU A 84 -8.69 20.75 -8.01
N LYS A 85 -8.97 20.86 -9.29
CA LYS A 85 -10.35 20.83 -9.81
C LYS A 85 -10.84 19.45 -10.20
N CYS A 86 -9.93 18.49 -10.44
CA CYS A 86 -10.26 17.14 -10.90
C CYS A 86 -11.34 17.12 -11.99
N GLU A 87 -11.18 17.95 -13.01
CA GLU A 87 -12.12 17.99 -14.12
C GLU A 87 -11.53 17.30 -15.37
N PRO A 88 -12.21 16.29 -15.93
CA PRO A 88 -13.43 15.66 -15.41
C PRO A 88 -13.19 14.90 -14.11
N LEU A 89 -14.20 14.77 -13.25
CA LEU A 89 -14.06 14.12 -11.92
C LEU A 89 -13.61 12.66 -12.01
N LEU A 90 -14.16 11.90 -12.95
CA LEU A 90 -13.78 10.51 -13.23
C LEU A 90 -12.74 10.46 -14.34
N ASN A 91 -11.80 9.52 -14.29
CA ASN A 91 -10.85 9.30 -15.37
C ASN A 91 -11.57 8.86 -16.65
N PRO A 92 -11.50 9.65 -17.74
CA PRO A 92 -12.28 9.37 -18.96
C PRO A 92 -11.57 8.45 -19.96
N VAL A 93 -10.26 8.17 -19.78
CA VAL A 93 -9.43 7.53 -20.82
C VAL A 93 -8.68 6.31 -20.32
N ASP A 94 -8.56 5.31 -21.19
CA ASP A 94 -7.62 4.20 -21.03
C ASP A 94 -6.24 4.64 -21.51
N MET A 95 -5.20 4.36 -20.70
CA MET A 95 -3.82 4.67 -21.05
C MET A 95 -2.99 3.43 -21.23
N TRP A 96 -2.31 3.35 -22.34
CA TRP A 96 -1.44 2.24 -22.71
C TRP A 96 0.03 2.66 -22.69
N ARG A 97 0.91 1.76 -22.26
CA ARG A 97 2.37 1.91 -22.29
C ARG A 97 2.98 0.91 -23.25
N GLU A 98 3.98 1.36 -23.99
CA GLU A 98 4.77 0.53 -24.90
C GLU A 98 6.03 -0.02 -24.22
N ASP A 99 6.51 0.68 -23.16
CA ASP A 99 7.75 0.33 -22.47
C ASP A 99 7.50 0.08 -20.97
N ASN A 100 8.27 -0.86 -20.41
CA ASN A 100 8.32 -1.09 -18.96
C ASN A 100 8.91 0.14 -18.26
N PRO A 101 8.18 0.78 -17.32
CA PRO A 101 8.60 2.04 -16.70
C PRO A 101 9.83 1.91 -15.78
N ILE A 102 10.18 0.68 -15.37
CA ILE A 102 11.31 0.42 -14.47
C ILE A 102 12.56 0.09 -15.27
N THR A 103 12.44 -0.80 -16.25
CA THR A 103 13.59 -1.28 -17.04
C THR A 103 13.81 -0.51 -18.33
N GLY A 104 12.81 0.20 -18.84
CA GLY A 104 12.83 0.86 -20.15
C GLY A 104 12.83 -0.11 -21.34
N VAL A 105 12.57 -1.39 -21.09
CA VAL A 105 12.49 -2.41 -22.14
C VAL A 105 11.09 -2.40 -22.74
N PRO A 106 10.96 -2.40 -24.09
CA PRO A 106 9.67 -2.48 -24.75
C PRO A 106 8.90 -3.75 -24.36
N PHE A 107 7.60 -3.61 -24.10
CA PHE A 107 6.71 -4.76 -23.96
C PHE A 107 6.49 -5.43 -25.33
N THR A 108 6.19 -6.71 -25.33
CA THR A 108 5.82 -7.46 -26.54
C THR A 108 4.54 -6.90 -27.17
N GLU A 109 3.61 -6.46 -26.35
CA GLU A 109 2.38 -5.77 -26.71
C GLU A 109 2.19 -4.60 -25.73
N PRO A 110 1.53 -3.49 -26.14
CA PRO A 110 1.21 -2.42 -25.21
C PRO A 110 0.43 -2.91 -23.99
N VAL A 111 0.84 -2.48 -22.80
CA VAL A 111 0.20 -2.82 -21.52
C VAL A 111 -0.69 -1.67 -21.07
N LEU A 112 -1.88 -1.98 -20.59
CA LEU A 112 -2.79 -0.99 -20.02
C LEU A 112 -2.24 -0.51 -18.67
N ALA A 113 -1.74 0.72 -18.64
CA ALA A 113 -1.15 1.32 -17.44
C ALA A 113 -2.21 1.82 -16.44
N THR A 114 -3.29 2.39 -16.96
CA THR A 114 -4.47 2.77 -16.17
C THR A 114 -5.71 2.72 -17.04
N SER A 115 -6.84 2.39 -16.43
CA SER A 115 -8.12 2.31 -17.10
C SER A 115 -8.93 3.59 -16.88
N SER A 116 -9.79 3.96 -17.83
CA SER A 116 -10.87 4.90 -17.50
C SER A 116 -11.73 4.33 -16.38
N THR A 117 -12.37 5.19 -15.59
CA THR A 117 -13.16 4.72 -14.43
C THR A 117 -14.28 3.80 -14.85
N GLU A 118 -15.00 4.16 -15.92
CA GLU A 118 -16.09 3.34 -16.45
C GLU A 118 -15.60 1.97 -16.93
N ASN A 119 -14.48 1.93 -17.66
CA ASN A 119 -13.91 0.67 -18.15
C ASN A 119 -13.31 -0.18 -17.01
N ALA A 120 -12.69 0.44 -16.02
CA ALA A 120 -12.16 -0.28 -14.84
C ALA A 120 -13.29 -1.04 -14.15
N ILE A 121 -14.41 -0.38 -13.90
CA ILE A 121 -15.53 -0.92 -13.10
C ILE A 121 -16.43 -1.86 -13.93
N ASN A 122 -16.89 -1.43 -15.11
CA ASN A 122 -17.96 -2.11 -15.85
C ASN A 122 -17.45 -3.02 -16.96
N LEU A 123 -16.25 -2.75 -17.52
CA LEU A 123 -15.67 -3.60 -18.56
C LEU A 123 -14.69 -4.63 -17.97
N ARG A 124 -13.87 -4.21 -17.01
CA ARG A 124 -12.80 -5.02 -16.43
C ARG A 124 -13.11 -5.54 -15.02
N ASN A 125 -14.27 -5.19 -14.50
CA ASN A 125 -14.81 -5.65 -13.21
C ASN A 125 -13.86 -5.45 -12.00
N GLN A 126 -12.96 -4.46 -12.06
CA GLN A 126 -12.08 -4.13 -10.95
C GLN A 126 -12.87 -3.58 -9.76
N ARG A 127 -12.54 -4.05 -8.56
CA ARG A 127 -13.14 -3.59 -7.30
C ARG A 127 -12.11 -3.16 -6.26
N TYR A 128 -10.84 -3.31 -6.59
CA TYR A 128 -9.72 -2.75 -5.83
C TYR A 128 -8.98 -1.75 -6.71
N LEU A 129 -8.83 -0.51 -6.22
CA LEU A 129 -8.15 0.57 -6.95
C LEU A 129 -7.13 1.26 -6.05
N ILE A 130 -5.91 1.46 -6.56
CA ILE A 130 -4.86 2.21 -5.85
C ILE A 130 -5.00 3.69 -6.20
N VAL A 131 -5.24 4.53 -5.19
CA VAL A 131 -5.29 6.00 -5.33
C VAL A 131 -3.88 6.54 -5.55
N ARG A 132 -3.63 7.16 -6.71
CA ARG A 132 -2.30 7.63 -7.12
C ARG A 132 -2.17 9.15 -7.18
N ASP A 133 -3.04 9.89 -6.51
CA ASP A 133 -2.99 11.35 -6.52
C ASP A 133 -3.22 11.94 -5.12
N ASN A 134 -2.88 13.22 -4.96
CA ASN A 134 -3.06 13.99 -3.74
C ASN A 134 -4.18 15.02 -3.96
N LEU A 135 -5.38 14.71 -3.49
CA LEU A 135 -6.55 15.56 -3.60
C LEU A 135 -6.79 16.36 -2.32
N PRO A 136 -7.43 17.55 -2.41
CA PRO A 136 -8.03 18.19 -1.25
C PRO A 136 -9.05 17.24 -0.59
N ALA A 137 -9.25 17.36 0.72
CA ALA A 137 -10.09 16.45 1.51
C ALA A 137 -11.51 16.27 0.92
N ARG A 138 -12.19 17.37 0.61
CA ARG A 138 -13.50 17.36 -0.07
C ARG A 138 -13.43 16.69 -1.45
N GLY A 139 -12.40 17.02 -2.23
CA GLY A 139 -12.19 16.47 -3.57
C GLY A 139 -11.99 14.96 -3.56
N LEU A 140 -11.23 14.44 -2.59
CA LEU A 140 -11.03 13.00 -2.40
C LEU A 140 -12.36 12.30 -2.11
N ALA A 141 -13.13 12.79 -1.13
CA ALA A 141 -14.44 12.25 -0.77
C ALA A 141 -15.44 12.32 -1.95
N THR A 142 -15.47 13.43 -2.68
CA THR A 142 -16.33 13.58 -3.86
C THR A 142 -15.97 12.57 -4.95
N TRP A 143 -14.69 12.40 -5.22
CA TRP A 143 -14.20 11.46 -6.23
C TRP A 143 -14.46 10.01 -5.85
N THR A 144 -14.14 9.59 -4.62
CA THR A 144 -14.41 8.22 -4.17
C THR A 144 -15.90 7.90 -4.22
N ASN A 145 -16.77 8.83 -3.82
CA ASN A 145 -18.21 8.71 -3.94
C ASN A 145 -18.66 8.53 -5.41
N ALA A 146 -18.11 9.32 -6.34
CA ALA A 146 -18.47 9.22 -7.76
C ALA A 146 -18.06 7.84 -8.36
N VAL A 147 -16.92 7.30 -7.97
CA VAL A 147 -16.50 5.95 -8.38
C VAL A 147 -17.43 4.89 -7.79
N GLN A 148 -17.85 5.05 -6.52
CA GLN A 148 -18.84 4.14 -5.90
C GLN A 148 -20.18 4.16 -6.64
N GLU A 149 -20.63 5.31 -7.15
CA GLU A 149 -21.84 5.38 -7.98
C GLU A 149 -21.71 4.60 -9.30
N VAL A 150 -20.51 4.57 -9.90
CA VAL A 150 -20.26 3.70 -11.07
C VAL A 150 -20.37 2.23 -10.68
N ALA A 151 -19.78 1.84 -9.54
CA ALA A 151 -19.83 0.47 -9.05
C ALA A 151 -21.25 0.03 -8.66
N GLU A 152 -22.04 0.91 -8.06
CA GLU A 152 -23.42 0.65 -7.66
C GLU A 152 -24.34 0.35 -8.86
N ARG A 153 -24.01 0.84 -10.06
CA ARG A 153 -24.75 0.52 -11.31
C ARG A 153 -24.35 -0.80 -11.95
N SER A 154 -23.30 -1.45 -11.47
CA SER A 154 -22.87 -2.74 -12.03
C SER A 154 -23.84 -3.87 -11.67
N ARG A 155 -23.76 -4.99 -12.39
CA ARG A 155 -24.70 -6.12 -12.29
C ARG A 155 -24.94 -6.66 -10.87
N LEU A 156 -23.91 -6.67 -10.03
CA LEU A 156 -23.98 -7.19 -8.66
C LEU A 156 -23.72 -6.09 -7.60
N GLY A 157 -23.62 -4.83 -8.01
CA GLY A 157 -23.44 -3.69 -7.11
C GLY A 157 -22.23 -3.79 -6.18
N ILE A 158 -21.21 -4.59 -6.52
CA ILE A 158 -20.02 -4.81 -5.67
C ILE A 158 -19.26 -3.49 -5.54
N PRO A 159 -19.11 -2.95 -4.31
CA PRO A 159 -18.44 -1.68 -4.06
C PRO A 159 -16.92 -1.75 -4.29
N VAL A 160 -16.31 -0.58 -4.46
CA VAL A 160 -14.86 -0.44 -4.64
C VAL A 160 -14.16 -0.28 -3.29
N ALA A 161 -13.11 -1.05 -3.06
CA ALA A 161 -12.15 -0.84 -2.00
C ALA A 161 -10.96 -0.01 -2.53
N PHE A 162 -10.78 1.20 -2.01
CA PHE A 162 -9.65 2.06 -2.37
C PHE A 162 -8.44 1.76 -1.49
N ALA A 163 -7.30 1.52 -2.13
CA ALA A 163 -6.02 1.33 -1.48
C ALA A 163 -5.08 2.52 -1.69
N SER A 164 -4.12 2.72 -0.79
CA SER A 164 -3.02 3.66 -0.99
C SER A 164 -1.76 3.17 -0.28
N ASN A 165 -0.60 3.65 -0.73
CA ASN A 165 0.62 3.57 0.08
C ASN A 165 0.52 4.49 1.30
N PRO A 166 1.40 4.34 2.33
CA PRO A 166 1.39 5.20 3.51
C PRO A 166 1.40 6.69 3.13
N ARG A 167 0.47 7.47 3.67
CA ARG A 167 0.32 8.90 3.37
C ARG A 167 0.71 9.82 4.51
N ASN A 168 0.50 9.41 5.73
CA ASN A 168 0.68 10.24 6.92
C ASN A 168 2.15 10.45 7.31
N HIS A 169 3.07 10.49 6.34
CA HIS A 169 4.49 10.72 6.58
C HIS A 169 4.99 11.94 5.83
N VAL A 170 5.94 12.65 6.42
CA VAL A 170 6.69 13.72 5.75
C VAL A 170 7.62 13.10 4.71
N ALA A 171 7.06 12.74 3.58
CA ALA A 171 7.81 12.24 2.44
C ALA A 171 7.77 13.27 1.30
N LEU A 172 8.94 13.82 0.97
CA LEU A 172 9.07 14.84 -0.08
C LEU A 172 9.25 14.21 -1.46
N VAL A 173 9.66 12.95 -1.54
CA VAL A 173 9.94 12.25 -2.79
C VAL A 173 9.45 10.81 -2.68
N ALA A 174 8.53 10.45 -3.56
CA ALA A 174 8.12 9.07 -3.76
C ALA A 174 9.24 8.27 -4.43
N GLN A 175 9.43 7.03 -4.00
CA GLN A 175 10.35 6.08 -4.64
C GLN A 175 9.56 5.13 -5.56
N PHE A 176 10.22 4.67 -6.63
CA PHE A 176 9.66 3.66 -7.55
C PHE A 176 8.29 4.00 -8.17
N GLY A 177 8.10 5.27 -8.54
CA GLY A 177 6.89 5.71 -9.26
C GLY A 177 5.66 5.92 -8.36
N VAL A 178 5.81 5.90 -7.05
CA VAL A 178 4.77 6.27 -6.10
C VAL A 178 4.74 7.80 -5.98
N ASN A 179 3.63 8.43 -6.33
CA ASN A 179 3.47 9.89 -6.26
C ASN A 179 2.72 10.37 -5.02
N GLU A 180 2.28 9.45 -4.19
CA GLU A 180 1.53 9.76 -2.99
C GLU A 180 2.44 10.36 -1.91
N SER A 181 1.97 11.44 -1.32
CA SER A 181 2.56 12.09 -0.16
C SER A 181 1.48 12.30 0.91
N ALA A 182 1.80 12.92 2.03
CA ALA A 182 0.80 13.27 3.03
C ALA A 182 -0.32 14.12 2.39
N GLY A 183 0.03 15.08 1.55
CA GLY A 183 -0.96 15.96 0.90
C GLY A 183 -1.74 16.74 1.95
N VAL A 184 -3.02 16.38 2.12
CA VAL A 184 -3.92 17.01 3.12
C VAL A 184 -4.01 16.24 4.44
N PHE A 185 -3.45 15.02 4.50
CA PHE A 185 -3.43 14.20 5.71
C PHE A 185 -2.45 14.76 6.75
N SER A 186 -2.64 14.42 8.01
CA SER A 186 -1.72 14.80 9.07
C SER A 186 -0.32 14.20 8.83
N GLU A 187 0.71 15.01 9.09
CA GLU A 187 2.12 14.63 8.85
C GLU A 187 2.76 14.12 10.13
N TRP A 188 3.32 12.91 10.06
CA TRP A 188 4.04 12.22 11.13
C TRP A 188 5.47 11.89 10.69
N PRO A 189 6.38 11.52 11.63
CA PRO A 189 7.67 10.99 11.23
C PRO A 189 7.54 9.80 10.29
N GLY A 190 8.50 9.57 9.41
CA GLY A 190 8.64 8.30 8.73
C GLY A 190 8.97 7.16 9.70
N GLU A 191 8.99 5.94 9.20
CA GLU A 191 9.08 4.71 9.98
C GLU A 191 10.28 4.70 10.93
N LEU A 192 11.48 5.09 10.47
CA LEU A 192 12.67 5.20 11.33
C LEU A 192 12.49 6.25 12.44
N GLY A 193 11.82 7.35 12.15
CA GLY A 193 11.53 8.39 13.14
C GLY A 193 10.55 7.90 14.19
N LEU A 194 9.48 7.22 13.79
CA LEU A 194 8.54 6.57 14.71
C LEU A 194 9.27 5.53 15.57
N ALA A 195 10.12 4.68 14.98
CA ALA A 195 10.91 3.70 15.71
C ALA A 195 11.87 4.31 16.73
N ALA A 196 12.45 5.50 16.43
CA ALA A 196 13.34 6.21 17.35
C ALA A 196 12.64 6.65 18.64
N LEU A 197 11.32 6.82 18.63
CA LEU A 197 10.53 7.16 19.82
C LEU A 197 10.43 6.01 20.82
N ARG A 198 10.53 4.75 20.37
CA ARG A 198 10.37 3.53 21.18
C ARG A 198 9.05 3.52 21.99
N ASP A 199 7.99 3.95 21.36
CA ASP A 199 6.66 4.10 21.94
C ASP A 199 5.59 3.41 21.07
N ALA A 200 5.31 2.15 21.36
CA ALA A 200 4.33 1.34 20.64
C ALA A 200 2.88 1.83 20.87
N GLU A 201 2.60 2.47 22.02
CA GLU A 201 1.29 3.06 22.31
C GLU A 201 1.04 4.29 21.42
N LEU A 202 2.06 5.12 21.20
CA LEU A 202 1.99 6.20 20.23
C LEU A 202 1.83 5.67 18.80
N MET A 203 2.46 4.55 18.46
CA MET A 203 2.30 3.91 17.15
C MET A 203 0.88 3.40 16.92
N GLU A 204 0.23 2.85 17.94
CA GLU A 204 -1.19 2.46 17.87
C GLU A 204 -2.10 3.69 17.72
N THR A 205 -1.80 4.77 18.48
CA THR A 205 -2.49 6.06 18.36
C THR A 205 -2.35 6.62 16.94
N PHE A 206 -1.14 6.62 16.38
CA PHE A 206 -0.89 7.02 15.00
C PHE A 206 -1.78 6.24 14.02
N GLY A 207 -1.82 4.91 14.13
CA GLY A 207 -2.66 4.06 13.28
C GLY A 207 -4.15 4.40 13.39
N THR A 208 -4.62 4.67 14.62
CA THR A 208 -6.02 5.02 14.89
C THR A 208 -6.40 6.36 14.26
N GLU A 209 -5.56 7.37 14.38
CA GLU A 209 -5.84 8.70 13.80
C GLU A 209 -5.73 8.65 12.27
N ALA A 210 -4.72 7.96 11.73
CA ALA A 210 -4.60 7.75 10.29
C ALA A 210 -5.83 7.03 9.71
N ALA A 211 -6.35 5.99 10.38
CA ALA A 211 -7.56 5.29 9.94
C ALA A 211 -8.77 6.21 9.85
N LYS A 212 -8.97 7.09 10.82
CA LYS A 212 -10.07 8.08 10.79
C LYS A 212 -9.99 9.00 9.58
N GLU A 213 -8.80 9.54 9.31
CA GLU A 213 -8.55 10.41 8.17
C GLU A 213 -8.79 9.68 6.84
N TRP A 214 -8.24 8.49 6.70
CA TRP A 214 -8.37 7.69 5.48
C TRP A 214 -9.83 7.32 5.20
N ARG A 215 -10.53 6.83 6.22
CA ARG A 215 -11.96 6.48 6.10
C ARG A 215 -12.83 7.69 5.76
N ALA A 216 -12.53 8.85 6.31
CA ALA A 216 -13.23 10.08 5.97
C ALA A 216 -13.08 10.47 4.49
N GLY A 217 -11.94 10.18 3.89
CA GLY A 217 -11.69 10.36 2.46
C GLY A 217 -12.18 9.22 1.56
N GLY A 218 -12.74 8.15 2.14
CA GLY A 218 -13.17 6.96 1.39
C GLY A 218 -12.03 6.03 0.99
N VAL A 219 -10.88 6.07 1.68
CA VAL A 219 -9.76 5.13 1.48
C VAL A 219 -9.84 4.02 2.53
N HIS A 220 -9.74 2.77 2.10
CA HIS A 220 -10.13 1.60 2.88
C HIS A 220 -8.98 0.66 3.22
N LYS A 221 -7.87 0.75 2.48
CA LYS A 221 -6.77 -0.21 2.53
C LYS A 221 -5.41 0.47 2.45
N LEU A 222 -4.50 0.06 3.32
CA LEU A 222 -3.12 0.51 3.34
C LEU A 222 -2.19 -0.55 2.74
N TYR A 223 -1.36 -0.18 1.76
CA TYR A 223 -0.20 -0.95 1.30
C TYR A 223 0.99 -0.69 2.22
N GLY A 224 0.97 -1.25 3.38
CA GLY A 224 1.96 -1.04 4.43
C GLY A 224 1.49 -1.68 5.76
N TYR A 225 2.33 -1.67 6.73
CA TYR A 225 3.72 -1.14 6.74
C TYR A 225 4.72 -2.23 6.38
N MET A 226 6.01 -1.82 6.18
CA MET A 226 7.10 -2.75 5.95
C MET A 226 7.49 -3.41 7.28
N ALA A 227 7.21 -4.72 7.39
CA ALA A 227 7.70 -5.58 8.48
C ALA A 227 9.13 -6.07 8.19
N ASP A 228 9.74 -5.54 7.13
CA ASP A 228 11.10 -5.84 6.73
C ASP A 228 12.10 -5.39 7.78
N LEU A 229 13.03 -6.27 8.12
CA LEU A 229 14.17 -5.94 8.96
C LEU A 229 15.25 -5.25 8.12
N ALA A 230 15.79 -4.14 8.59
CA ALA A 230 16.87 -3.39 7.94
C ALA A 230 18.24 -4.08 8.12
N SER A 231 18.37 -5.33 7.67
CA SER A 231 19.58 -6.13 7.85
C SER A 231 20.72 -5.76 6.88
N GLU A 232 20.43 -5.02 5.80
CA GLU A 232 21.42 -4.50 4.85
C GLU A 232 21.27 -2.96 4.72
N PRO A 233 22.17 -2.19 5.34
CA PRO A 233 22.06 -0.73 5.39
C PRO A 233 22.25 -0.02 4.04
N ARG A 234 22.79 -0.71 3.01
CA ARG A 234 22.93 -0.17 1.65
C ARG A 234 21.65 -0.32 0.82
N TRP A 235 20.67 -1.07 1.31
CA TRP A 235 19.40 -1.23 0.62
C TRP A 235 18.66 0.10 0.52
N SER A 236 18.22 0.46 -0.70
CA SER A 236 17.59 1.75 -0.98
C SER A 236 16.28 2.00 -0.23
N ARG A 237 15.61 0.93 0.26
CA ARG A 237 14.33 1.00 0.99
C ARG A 237 14.49 0.93 2.51
N PHE A 238 15.71 1.01 3.01
CA PHE A 238 16.04 0.99 4.44
C PHE A 238 15.20 2.00 5.25
N ASN A 239 14.98 3.20 4.70
CA ASN A 239 14.24 4.29 5.36
C ASN A 239 12.75 4.00 5.57
N GLY A 240 12.16 3.07 4.85
CA GLY A 240 10.76 2.62 5.02
C GLY A 240 10.58 1.50 6.04
N THR A 241 11.65 1.11 6.76
CA THR A 241 11.60 0.10 7.82
C THR A 241 11.58 0.74 9.20
N PHE A 242 11.20 -0.02 10.23
CA PHE A 242 11.33 0.40 11.63
C PHE A 242 12.72 0.08 12.23
N GLY A 243 13.72 -0.24 11.40
CA GLY A 243 15.10 -0.48 11.81
C GLY A 243 15.54 -1.95 11.73
N GLU A 244 16.51 -2.32 12.60
CA GLU A 244 17.19 -3.62 12.55
C GLU A 244 16.88 -4.54 13.75
N ASP A 245 16.05 -4.09 14.70
CA ASP A 245 15.67 -4.83 15.89
C ASP A 245 14.33 -5.56 15.67
N PRO A 246 14.32 -6.91 15.56
CA PRO A 246 13.11 -7.66 15.25
C PRO A 246 12.04 -7.56 16.34
N GLU A 247 12.41 -7.38 17.62
CA GLU A 247 11.45 -7.21 18.71
C GLU A 247 10.74 -5.86 18.61
N LEU A 248 11.50 -4.78 18.40
CA LEU A 248 10.93 -3.44 18.20
C LEU A 248 10.01 -3.40 16.97
N ILE A 249 10.44 -4.00 15.84
CA ILE A 249 9.63 -4.04 14.63
C ILE A 249 8.33 -4.82 14.89
N SER A 250 8.40 -5.96 15.57
CA SER A 250 7.23 -6.77 15.93
C SER A 250 6.22 -5.98 16.75
N ASP A 251 6.68 -5.26 17.78
CA ASP A 251 5.83 -4.41 18.61
C ASP A 251 5.14 -3.30 17.80
N TYR A 252 5.90 -2.65 16.90
CA TYR A 252 5.39 -1.55 16.07
C TYR A 252 4.42 -2.03 14.99
N ILE A 253 4.72 -3.15 14.35
CA ILE A 253 3.83 -3.76 13.35
C ILE A 253 2.52 -4.20 14.01
N ALA A 254 2.57 -4.87 15.16
CA ALA A 254 1.36 -5.23 15.90
C ALA A 254 0.54 -4.00 16.30
N ALA A 255 1.21 -2.95 16.81
CA ALA A 255 0.57 -1.70 17.23
C ALA A 255 -0.12 -0.98 16.05
N VAL A 256 0.55 -0.83 14.91
CA VAL A 256 -0.04 -0.15 13.76
C VAL A 256 -1.20 -0.95 13.15
N VAL A 257 -1.11 -2.28 13.13
CA VAL A 257 -2.24 -3.13 12.68
C VAL A 257 -3.45 -2.91 13.58
N ARG A 258 -3.27 -2.96 14.92
CA ARG A 258 -4.37 -2.70 15.86
C ARG A 258 -4.93 -1.28 15.72
N GLY A 259 -4.07 -0.29 15.54
CA GLY A 259 -4.50 1.10 15.37
C GLY A 259 -5.33 1.31 14.10
N LEU A 260 -4.87 0.78 12.97
CA LEU A 260 -5.57 0.92 11.68
C LEU A 260 -6.83 0.06 11.58
N GLN A 261 -6.79 -1.17 12.06
CA GLN A 261 -7.88 -2.13 11.88
C GLN A 261 -8.83 -2.21 13.07
N GLY A 262 -8.35 -1.89 14.27
CA GLY A 262 -9.03 -2.24 15.52
C GLY A 262 -8.86 -3.74 15.83
N PRO A 263 -9.62 -4.25 16.82
CA PRO A 263 -9.54 -5.67 17.21
C PRO A 263 -10.09 -6.63 16.14
N GLU A 264 -10.99 -6.15 15.30
CA GLU A 264 -11.56 -6.85 14.14
C GLU A 264 -11.86 -5.81 13.06
N LEU A 265 -11.81 -6.22 11.78
CA LEU A 265 -12.21 -5.34 10.68
C LEU A 265 -13.66 -4.90 10.80
N SER A 266 -13.91 -3.63 10.57
CA SER A 266 -15.21 -2.98 10.69
C SER A 266 -15.35 -1.82 9.71
N LYS A 267 -16.52 -1.20 9.67
CA LYS A 267 -16.78 0.04 8.91
C LYS A 267 -15.84 1.21 9.24
N ASN A 268 -15.13 1.17 10.35
CA ASN A 268 -14.19 2.22 10.77
C ASN A 268 -12.72 1.86 10.48
N SER A 269 -12.46 0.63 10.06
CA SER A 269 -11.11 0.12 9.86
C SER A 269 -10.52 0.55 8.52
N VAL A 270 -9.20 0.72 8.50
CA VAL A 270 -8.38 0.65 7.28
C VAL A 270 -7.65 -0.68 7.31
N SER A 271 -7.93 -1.56 6.36
CA SER A 271 -7.26 -2.85 6.27
C SER A 271 -5.79 -2.70 5.89
N THR A 272 -4.93 -3.59 6.37
CA THR A 272 -3.49 -3.52 6.14
C THR A 272 -3.00 -4.61 5.18
N THR A 273 -1.98 -4.27 4.38
CA THR A 273 -1.18 -5.23 3.61
C THR A 273 0.25 -5.17 4.09
N ILE A 274 0.58 -6.01 5.05
CA ILE A 274 1.93 -6.05 5.64
C ILE A 274 2.93 -6.64 4.65
N LYS A 275 4.09 -6.02 4.51
CA LYS A 275 5.06 -6.30 3.44
C LYS A 275 6.51 -6.20 3.93
N HIS A 276 7.47 -6.82 3.23
CA HIS A 276 7.34 -7.74 2.08
C HIS A 276 7.74 -9.14 2.54
N PHE A 277 6.78 -10.03 2.65
CA PHE A 277 7.00 -11.40 3.17
C PHE A 277 7.96 -12.20 2.26
N PRO A 278 8.88 -12.95 2.83
CA PRO A 278 9.18 -13.20 4.25
C PRO A 278 10.27 -12.30 4.85
N GLY A 279 10.51 -11.11 4.30
CA GLY A 279 11.49 -10.12 4.73
C GLY A 279 12.38 -9.65 3.58
N GLY A 280 12.21 -8.39 3.20
CA GLY A 280 12.89 -7.77 2.06
C GLY A 280 14.32 -7.31 2.35
N GLY A 281 14.74 -7.20 3.62
CA GLY A 281 16.04 -6.66 3.99
C GLY A 281 17.25 -7.56 3.72
N VAL A 282 17.03 -8.81 3.32
CA VAL A 282 18.11 -9.75 2.96
C VAL A 282 18.59 -9.43 1.54
N ARG A 283 19.49 -8.46 1.41
CA ARG A 283 19.94 -7.95 0.12
C ARG A 283 21.45 -8.16 -0.08
N LEU A 284 21.79 -8.97 -1.09
CA LEU A 284 23.19 -9.09 -1.50
C LEU A 284 23.67 -7.72 -2.03
N ASP A 285 24.73 -7.19 -1.42
CA ASP A 285 25.32 -5.89 -1.77
C ASP A 285 24.35 -4.69 -1.75
N GLY A 286 23.20 -4.81 -1.08
CA GLY A 286 22.17 -3.78 -1.00
C GLY A 286 21.30 -3.67 -2.25
N HIS A 287 21.43 -4.58 -3.19
CA HIS A 287 20.70 -4.55 -4.45
C HIS A 287 19.20 -4.83 -4.26
N ASP A 288 18.38 -3.99 -4.88
CA ASP A 288 16.92 -4.08 -4.78
C ASP A 288 16.33 -4.99 -5.87
N PRO A 289 15.33 -5.85 -5.55
CA PRO A 289 14.79 -6.83 -6.48
C PRO A 289 13.82 -6.27 -7.54
N HIS A 290 13.58 -4.96 -7.58
CA HIS A 290 13.00 -4.34 -8.77
C HIS A 290 13.92 -4.48 -10.00
N PHE A 291 15.18 -4.81 -9.78
CA PHE A 291 16.19 -4.99 -10.83
C PHE A 291 16.70 -6.41 -10.86
N HIS A 292 17.01 -6.90 -12.05
CA HIS A 292 17.50 -8.26 -12.29
C HIS A 292 18.70 -8.64 -11.40
N TRP A 293 19.62 -7.72 -11.14
CA TRP A 293 20.81 -7.97 -10.30
C TRP A 293 20.52 -8.06 -8.79
N GLY A 294 19.32 -7.68 -8.35
CA GLY A 294 18.90 -7.74 -6.95
C GLY A 294 17.86 -8.83 -6.65
N GLN A 295 17.58 -9.72 -7.58
CA GLN A 295 16.47 -10.67 -7.51
C GLN A 295 16.57 -11.74 -6.41
N THR A 296 17.73 -11.90 -5.76
CA THR A 296 17.99 -13.03 -4.84
C THR A 296 17.91 -12.64 -3.37
N ASN A 297 17.36 -13.56 -2.57
CA ASN A 297 17.51 -13.58 -1.12
C ASN A 297 18.49 -14.68 -0.75
N GLU A 298 19.64 -14.30 -0.18
CA GLU A 298 20.68 -15.22 0.27
C GLU A 298 20.88 -15.06 1.79
N TYR A 299 20.65 -16.13 2.54
CA TYR A 299 20.75 -16.12 3.99
C TYR A 299 22.09 -16.73 4.42
N PRO A 300 23.07 -15.92 4.89
CA PRO A 300 24.42 -16.40 5.18
C PRO A 300 24.54 -17.21 6.48
N THR A 301 23.55 -17.10 7.38
CA THR A 301 23.58 -17.76 8.67
C THR A 301 22.36 -18.67 8.87
N GLU A 302 22.55 -19.78 9.59
CA GLU A 302 21.48 -20.72 9.89
C GLU A 302 20.33 -20.06 10.63
N ASP A 303 19.09 -20.38 10.23
CA ASP A 303 17.86 -19.93 10.87
C ASP A 303 17.71 -18.40 10.98
N ALA A 304 18.38 -17.64 10.10
CA ALA A 304 18.24 -16.18 10.06
C ALA A 304 16.80 -15.76 9.73
N LEU A 305 16.15 -16.50 8.83
CA LEU A 305 14.75 -16.29 8.47
C LEU A 305 13.84 -16.39 9.69
N GLY A 306 13.92 -17.50 10.42
CA GLY A 306 13.10 -17.76 11.60
C GLY A 306 13.40 -16.81 12.76
N LYS A 307 14.68 -16.48 12.99
CA LYS A 307 15.09 -15.63 14.12
C LYS A 307 14.82 -14.15 13.93
N TYR A 308 14.97 -13.64 12.71
CA TYR A 308 15.01 -12.20 12.50
C TYR A 308 13.92 -11.69 11.58
N HIS A 309 13.55 -12.43 10.54
CA HIS A 309 12.68 -11.92 9.49
C HIS A 309 11.21 -12.31 9.66
N LEU A 310 10.91 -13.52 10.15
CA LEU A 310 9.53 -13.96 10.37
C LEU A 310 8.83 -13.35 11.60
N PRO A 311 9.50 -13.03 12.72
CA PRO A 311 8.81 -12.55 13.93
C PRO A 311 7.93 -11.31 13.69
N PRO A 312 8.34 -10.27 12.94
CA PRO A 312 7.46 -9.14 12.65
C PRO A 312 6.19 -9.51 11.85
N PHE A 313 6.29 -10.49 10.96
CA PHE A 313 5.11 -10.98 10.22
C PHE A 313 4.21 -11.83 11.12
N GLN A 314 4.78 -12.61 12.04
CA GLN A 314 3.97 -13.33 13.05
C GLN A 314 3.22 -12.34 13.93
N ALA A 315 3.88 -11.27 14.38
CA ALA A 315 3.24 -10.21 15.17
C ALA A 315 2.09 -9.51 14.40
N ALA A 316 2.24 -9.31 13.09
CA ALA A 316 1.18 -8.82 12.24
C ALA A 316 -0.02 -9.78 12.15
N ILE A 317 0.25 -11.08 11.99
CA ILE A 317 -0.76 -12.15 11.92
C ILE A 317 -1.52 -12.25 13.24
N ASP A 318 -0.80 -12.25 14.36
CA ASP A 318 -1.37 -12.30 15.71
C ASP A 318 -2.22 -11.07 16.05
N ALA A 319 -1.87 -9.91 15.46
CA ALA A 319 -2.66 -8.69 15.51
C ALA A 319 -3.84 -8.67 14.51
N GLY A 320 -3.99 -9.70 13.68
CA GLY A 320 -5.12 -9.85 12.76
C GLY A 320 -4.98 -9.08 11.45
N CYS A 321 -3.76 -8.90 10.90
CA CYS A 321 -3.58 -8.20 9.63
C CYS A 321 -4.43 -8.82 8.50
N ALA A 322 -5.09 -7.96 7.72
CA ALA A 322 -6.04 -8.37 6.70
C ALA A 322 -5.36 -9.07 5.51
N SER A 323 -4.16 -8.64 5.14
CA SER A 323 -3.42 -9.23 4.04
C SER A 323 -1.91 -9.12 4.21
N ILE A 324 -1.19 -9.98 3.49
CA ILE A 324 0.28 -9.99 3.43
C ILE A 324 0.71 -9.95 1.96
N MET A 325 1.81 -9.22 1.71
CA MET A 325 2.39 -9.06 0.39
C MET A 325 3.72 -9.79 0.32
N PRO A 326 3.84 -10.87 -0.48
CA PRO A 326 5.13 -11.50 -0.75
C PRO A 326 6.02 -10.59 -1.61
N TYR A 327 7.34 -10.67 -1.36
CA TYR A 327 8.32 -9.84 -2.05
C TYR A 327 8.66 -10.38 -3.45
N TYR A 328 9.27 -9.55 -4.29
CA TYR A 328 9.73 -9.93 -5.63
C TYR A 328 10.84 -10.97 -5.63
N ALA A 329 11.74 -10.93 -4.61
CA ALA A 329 12.92 -11.75 -4.60
C ALA A 329 12.59 -13.24 -4.56
N ARG A 330 13.56 -14.05 -4.99
CA ARG A 330 13.53 -15.50 -4.88
C ARG A 330 14.57 -15.99 -3.87
N PRO A 331 14.24 -16.99 -3.05
CA PRO A 331 15.21 -17.60 -2.15
C PRO A 331 16.24 -18.44 -2.94
N MET A 332 17.46 -18.54 -2.42
CA MET A 332 18.55 -19.25 -3.10
C MET A 332 19.09 -20.40 -2.26
N ASN A 333 19.33 -21.55 -2.87
CA ASN A 333 19.81 -22.76 -2.20
C ASN A 333 21.31 -22.71 -1.81
N ASN A 334 22.04 -21.66 -2.19
CA ASN A 334 23.37 -21.37 -1.62
C ASN A 334 23.28 -20.74 -0.21
N SER A 335 22.08 -20.46 0.28
CA SER A 335 21.83 -20.03 1.66
C SER A 335 22.14 -21.14 2.65
N ALA A 336 22.48 -20.77 3.89
CA ALA A 336 22.47 -21.69 5.03
C ALA A 336 21.03 -22.22 5.28
N ASN A 337 20.86 -23.25 6.12
CA ASN A 337 19.53 -23.81 6.38
C ASN A 337 18.62 -22.80 7.07
N GLN A 338 17.44 -22.61 6.49
CA GLN A 338 16.43 -21.62 6.95
C GLN A 338 15.11 -22.25 7.34
N LEU A 339 14.72 -23.33 6.68
CA LEU A 339 13.43 -23.99 6.88
C LEU A 339 13.62 -25.35 7.55
N ASP A 340 12.61 -25.77 8.29
CA ASP A 340 12.51 -27.15 8.73
C ASP A 340 12.54 -28.11 7.53
N GLN A 341 13.24 -29.24 7.66
CA GLN A 341 13.42 -30.19 6.54
C GLN A 341 12.11 -30.72 5.95
N GLN A 342 11.04 -30.74 6.73
CA GLN A 342 9.70 -31.13 6.24
C GLN A 342 9.11 -30.13 5.23
N LEU A 343 9.62 -28.90 5.20
CA LEU A 343 9.23 -27.85 4.26
C LEU A 343 10.17 -27.78 3.05
N TRP A 344 11.20 -28.63 2.99
CA TRP A 344 12.12 -28.63 1.88
C TRP A 344 11.48 -29.18 0.61
N GLN A 345 11.87 -28.65 -0.54
CA GLN A 345 11.46 -29.14 -1.86
C GLN A 345 11.76 -30.64 -2.05
N ASN A 346 12.93 -31.05 -1.58
CA ASN A 346 13.41 -32.42 -1.62
C ASN A 346 14.55 -32.59 -0.58
N PRO A 347 15.06 -33.83 -0.31
CA PRO A 347 16.06 -34.06 0.73
C PRO A 347 17.37 -33.26 0.63
N THR A 348 17.65 -32.62 -0.49
CA THR A 348 18.89 -31.89 -0.74
C THR A 348 18.68 -30.42 -1.15
N THR A 349 17.42 -29.97 -1.27
CA THR A 349 17.08 -28.65 -1.81
C THR A 349 16.00 -28.02 -0.94
N GLN A 350 16.34 -26.95 -0.20
CA GLN A 350 15.39 -26.34 0.72
C GLN A 350 14.37 -25.43 0.03
N PHE A 351 14.71 -24.80 -1.10
CA PHE A 351 13.86 -23.83 -1.76
C PHE A 351 13.55 -24.19 -3.21
N GLU A 352 12.34 -23.90 -3.64
CA GLU A 352 12.05 -23.60 -5.03
C GLU A 352 12.56 -22.17 -5.30
N GLU A 353 13.47 -22.00 -6.26
CA GLU A 353 14.10 -20.71 -6.54
C GLU A 353 13.24 -19.84 -7.46
N VAL A 354 12.01 -19.57 -7.04
CA VAL A 354 11.05 -18.67 -7.69
C VAL A 354 10.69 -17.51 -6.76
N ALA A 355 10.28 -16.38 -7.32
CA ALA A 355 9.84 -15.24 -6.53
C ALA A 355 8.74 -15.64 -5.53
N PHE A 356 8.75 -15.02 -4.35
CA PHE A 356 7.88 -15.47 -3.24
C PHE A 356 6.40 -15.50 -3.61
N ALA A 357 5.92 -14.67 -4.54
CA ALA A 357 4.54 -14.71 -5.02
C ALA A 357 4.17 -16.02 -5.77
N TYR A 358 5.16 -16.77 -6.24
CA TYR A 358 5.01 -18.06 -6.91
C TYR A 358 5.38 -19.25 -6.03
N ASN A 359 5.89 -18.98 -4.83
CA ASN A 359 6.48 -20.01 -3.98
C ASN A 359 5.43 -20.60 -3.03
N ARG A 360 4.89 -21.78 -3.38
CA ARG A 360 3.86 -22.46 -2.61
C ARG A 360 4.33 -22.75 -1.18
N THR A 361 5.58 -23.19 -0.98
CA THR A 361 6.12 -23.50 0.35
C THR A 361 6.06 -22.27 1.26
N PHE A 362 6.43 -21.09 0.75
CA PHE A 362 6.37 -19.87 1.56
C PHE A 362 4.94 -19.38 1.79
N ILE A 363 4.06 -19.43 0.78
CA ILE A 363 2.71 -18.89 0.92
C ILE A 363 1.78 -19.88 1.63
N GLN A 364 1.71 -21.12 1.15
CA GLN A 364 0.75 -22.07 1.72
C GLN A 364 1.30 -22.72 2.96
N ASP A 365 2.47 -23.38 2.87
CA ASP A 365 2.94 -24.26 3.93
C ASP A 365 3.49 -23.45 5.13
N LEU A 366 4.23 -22.35 4.87
CA LEU A 366 4.79 -21.50 5.92
C LEU A 366 3.78 -20.42 6.39
N LEU A 367 3.36 -19.51 5.50
CA LEU A 367 2.55 -18.35 5.89
C LEU A 367 1.15 -18.77 6.38
N ARG A 368 0.45 -19.63 5.62
CA ARG A 368 -0.93 -20.02 5.98
C ARG A 368 -0.98 -21.13 7.02
N ASP A 369 -0.27 -22.23 6.79
CA ASP A 369 -0.43 -23.42 7.61
C ASP A 369 0.40 -23.33 8.91
N ALA A 370 1.67 -22.93 8.84
CA ALA A 370 2.53 -22.87 10.03
C ALA A 370 2.33 -21.56 10.83
N MET A 371 2.27 -20.39 10.18
CA MET A 371 2.12 -19.09 10.85
C MET A 371 0.65 -18.70 11.09
N GLY A 372 -0.31 -19.35 10.44
CA GLY A 372 -1.74 -19.19 10.70
C GLY A 372 -2.42 -18.01 10.03
N HIS A 373 -1.83 -17.42 8.98
CA HIS A 373 -2.46 -16.32 8.24
C HIS A 373 -3.79 -16.75 7.59
N ARG A 374 -4.88 -16.03 7.88
CA ARG A 374 -6.23 -16.33 7.38
C ARG A 374 -6.72 -15.37 6.31
N GLY A 375 -6.11 -14.19 6.20
CA GLY A 375 -6.42 -13.19 5.19
C GLY A 375 -5.97 -13.60 3.78
N TYR A 376 -6.02 -12.68 2.85
CA TYR A 376 -5.57 -12.95 1.49
C TYR A 376 -4.11 -12.52 1.27
N VAL A 377 -3.52 -13.04 0.19
CA VAL A 377 -2.18 -12.72 -0.25
C VAL A 377 -2.26 -11.78 -1.45
N ASN A 378 -1.72 -10.57 -1.26
CA ASN A 378 -1.68 -9.52 -2.27
C ASN A 378 -0.29 -9.49 -2.91
N SER A 379 -0.16 -9.82 -4.19
CA SER A 379 1.15 -9.73 -4.84
C SER A 379 1.75 -8.34 -4.73
N ASP A 380 3.05 -8.23 -4.80
CA ASP A 380 3.69 -6.95 -5.09
C ASP A 380 3.46 -6.55 -6.56
N SER A 381 3.78 -5.31 -6.93
CA SER A 381 3.50 -4.74 -8.26
C SER A 381 4.36 -5.41 -9.34
N GLY A 382 3.76 -5.72 -10.50
CA GLY A 382 4.50 -6.19 -11.67
C GLY A 382 5.13 -7.58 -11.55
N VAL A 383 4.64 -8.46 -10.66
CA VAL A 383 5.16 -9.83 -10.54
C VAL A 383 4.91 -10.66 -11.80
N ILE A 384 3.88 -10.33 -12.58
CA ILE A 384 3.51 -11.09 -13.79
C ILE A 384 4.35 -10.67 -15.01
N ASP A 385 4.63 -9.40 -15.17
CA ASP A 385 5.15 -8.80 -16.41
C ASP A 385 6.52 -8.13 -16.28
N ALA A 386 6.98 -7.84 -15.05
CA ALA A 386 8.20 -7.06 -14.83
C ALA A 386 9.23 -7.76 -13.92
N MET A 387 8.83 -8.28 -12.76
CA MET A 387 9.69 -8.93 -11.77
C MET A 387 9.33 -10.41 -11.59
N MET A 388 9.30 -11.14 -12.69
CA MET A 388 8.91 -12.55 -12.76
C MET A 388 10.09 -13.50 -12.47
N TRP A 389 10.87 -13.20 -11.42
CA TRP A 389 12.11 -13.91 -11.14
C TRP A 389 11.93 -15.40 -10.86
N GLY A 390 12.60 -16.22 -11.67
CA GLY A 390 12.57 -17.67 -11.60
C GLY A 390 11.43 -18.34 -12.39
N VAL A 391 10.56 -17.53 -13.04
CA VAL A 391 9.46 -18.01 -13.90
C VAL A 391 9.45 -17.30 -15.26
N GLU A 392 10.61 -16.79 -15.68
CA GLU A 392 10.78 -16.01 -16.92
C GLU A 392 10.37 -16.80 -18.17
N GLU A 393 10.58 -18.12 -18.17
CA GLU A 393 10.26 -19.01 -19.28
C GLU A 393 8.75 -19.28 -19.45
N LEU A 394 7.94 -18.99 -18.42
CA LEU A 394 6.48 -19.14 -18.49
C LEU A 394 5.85 -17.95 -19.22
N SER A 395 4.77 -18.21 -19.97
CA SER A 395 3.90 -17.15 -20.50
C SER A 395 3.16 -16.44 -19.38
N GLU A 396 2.64 -15.22 -19.62
CA GLU A 396 1.87 -14.49 -18.60
C GLU A 396 0.64 -15.26 -18.09
N PRO A 397 -0.17 -15.96 -18.94
CA PRO A 397 -1.23 -16.85 -18.45
C PRO A 397 -0.72 -17.98 -17.54
N GLU A 398 0.40 -18.60 -17.88
CA GLU A 398 1.01 -19.65 -17.05
C GLU A 398 1.54 -19.08 -15.72
N ARG A 399 2.10 -17.86 -15.71
CA ARG A 399 2.53 -17.16 -14.48
C ARG A 399 1.35 -16.89 -13.57
N PHE A 400 0.21 -16.44 -14.09
CA PHE A 400 -1.01 -16.30 -13.29
C PHE A 400 -1.42 -17.63 -12.67
N ALA A 401 -1.43 -18.70 -13.44
CA ALA A 401 -1.78 -20.03 -12.94
C ALA A 401 -0.82 -20.49 -11.83
N ALA A 402 0.48 -20.30 -12.02
CA ALA A 402 1.49 -20.64 -11.01
C ALA A 402 1.30 -19.85 -9.71
N ALA A 403 1.08 -18.53 -9.80
CA ALA A 403 0.91 -17.67 -8.63
C ALA A 403 -0.41 -17.98 -7.87
N VAL A 404 -1.53 -18.18 -8.56
CA VAL A 404 -2.82 -18.57 -7.95
C VAL A 404 -2.67 -19.91 -7.21
N ARG A 405 -2.03 -20.91 -7.82
CA ARG A 405 -1.79 -22.22 -7.19
C ARG A 405 -0.80 -22.17 -6.03
N ALA A 406 0.12 -21.21 -6.05
CA ALA A 406 0.99 -20.94 -4.90
C ALA A 406 0.23 -20.31 -3.71
N GLY A 407 -0.93 -19.69 -3.97
CA GLY A 407 -1.79 -19.08 -2.95
C GLY A 407 -1.84 -17.55 -2.99
N THR A 408 -1.37 -16.92 -4.05
CA THR A 408 -1.54 -15.49 -4.32
C THR A 408 -2.99 -15.23 -4.77
N ASP A 409 -3.67 -14.29 -4.11
CA ASP A 409 -5.11 -14.08 -4.27
C ASP A 409 -5.45 -12.85 -5.14
N ILE A 410 -4.59 -11.80 -5.16
CA ILE A 410 -4.80 -10.58 -5.95
C ILE A 410 -3.48 -10.04 -6.50
N PHE A 411 -3.53 -9.44 -7.70
CA PHE A 411 -2.35 -9.00 -8.46
C PHE A 411 -2.29 -7.48 -8.57
N SER A 412 -1.18 -6.90 -8.07
CA SER A 412 -0.97 -5.45 -7.94
C SER A 412 -0.44 -4.78 -9.21
N ASP A 413 -0.85 -3.51 -9.36
CA ASP A 413 -0.51 -2.60 -10.46
C ASP A 413 -0.86 -3.14 -11.85
N MET A 414 -1.91 -3.94 -11.92
CA MET A 414 -2.49 -4.45 -13.15
C MET A 414 -3.86 -3.83 -13.40
N ALA A 415 -4.05 -3.23 -14.56
CA ALA A 415 -5.31 -2.59 -14.94
C ALA A 415 -6.20 -3.46 -15.84
N ASN A 416 -5.74 -4.66 -16.26
CA ASN A 416 -6.45 -5.52 -17.20
C ASN A 416 -6.38 -7.01 -16.78
N PRO A 417 -7.52 -7.66 -16.51
CA PRO A 417 -7.56 -9.08 -16.16
C PRO A 417 -7.39 -10.04 -17.36
N ARG A 418 -7.16 -9.51 -18.58
CA ARG A 418 -7.14 -10.29 -19.83
C ARG A 418 -6.26 -11.54 -19.73
N ARG A 419 -5.03 -11.44 -19.22
CA ARG A 419 -4.11 -12.58 -19.14
C ARG A 419 -4.55 -13.65 -18.12
N LEU A 420 -5.23 -13.25 -17.05
CA LEU A 420 -5.86 -14.19 -16.12
C LEU A 420 -7.06 -14.91 -16.77
N LEU A 421 -7.85 -14.18 -17.56
CA LEU A 421 -8.94 -14.79 -18.34
C LEU A 421 -8.40 -15.74 -19.42
N GLU A 422 -7.30 -15.39 -20.09
CA GLU A 422 -6.60 -16.28 -21.02
C GLU A 422 -6.11 -17.55 -20.31
N ALA A 423 -5.56 -17.44 -19.07
CA ALA A 423 -5.16 -18.61 -18.28
C ALA A 423 -6.30 -19.61 -18.04
N VAL A 424 -7.52 -19.10 -17.82
CA VAL A 424 -8.72 -19.96 -17.70
C VAL A 424 -9.15 -20.50 -19.06
N ALA A 425 -9.21 -19.67 -20.08
CA ALA A 425 -9.66 -20.07 -21.42
C ALA A 425 -8.73 -21.09 -22.09
N GLU A 426 -7.43 -21.01 -21.84
CA GLU A 426 -6.42 -21.94 -22.36
C GLU A 426 -6.26 -23.21 -21.50
N GLY A 427 -6.98 -23.27 -20.35
CA GLY A 427 -6.95 -24.44 -19.45
C GLY A 427 -5.71 -24.51 -18.54
N HIS A 428 -4.97 -23.40 -18.37
CA HIS A 428 -3.91 -23.31 -17.37
C HIS A 428 -4.48 -23.23 -15.95
N LEU A 429 -5.72 -22.69 -15.77
CA LEU A 429 -6.50 -22.66 -14.54
C LEU A 429 -7.92 -23.17 -14.79
N ASP A 430 -8.50 -23.89 -13.84
CA ASP A 430 -9.95 -24.09 -13.79
C ASP A 430 -10.62 -22.84 -13.20
N GLU A 431 -11.80 -22.45 -13.70
CA GLU A 431 -12.56 -21.34 -13.12
C GLU A 431 -12.78 -21.51 -11.61
N SER A 432 -12.96 -22.73 -11.14
CA SER A 432 -13.15 -23.04 -9.72
C SER A 432 -11.95 -22.68 -8.85
N GLU A 433 -10.74 -22.60 -9.40
CA GLU A 433 -9.53 -22.19 -8.68
C GLU A 433 -9.56 -20.69 -8.31
N LEU A 434 -10.38 -19.87 -9.00
CA LEU A 434 -10.59 -18.45 -8.67
C LEU A 434 -11.53 -18.25 -7.46
N ASN A 435 -12.33 -19.26 -7.10
CA ASN A 435 -13.39 -19.08 -6.09
C ASN A 435 -12.83 -18.74 -4.69
N GLN A 436 -11.78 -19.41 -4.26
CA GLN A 436 -11.19 -19.19 -2.94
C GLN A 436 -10.50 -17.81 -2.82
N PRO A 437 -9.66 -17.37 -3.78
CA PRO A 437 -9.15 -16.00 -3.82
C PRO A 437 -10.27 -14.96 -3.78
N VAL A 438 -11.27 -15.08 -4.64
CA VAL A 438 -12.41 -14.17 -4.73
C VAL A 438 -13.20 -14.12 -3.42
N GLN A 439 -13.43 -15.26 -2.78
CA GLN A 439 -14.13 -15.31 -1.50
C GLN A 439 -13.37 -14.51 -0.41
N ARG A 440 -12.05 -14.68 -0.28
CA ARG A 440 -11.24 -13.93 0.69
C ARG A 440 -11.28 -12.43 0.46
N LEU A 441 -11.24 -12.00 -0.80
CA LEU A 441 -11.31 -10.59 -1.19
C LEU A 441 -12.70 -9.99 -0.87
N LEU A 442 -13.77 -10.71 -1.14
CA LEU A 442 -15.12 -10.27 -0.81
C LEU A 442 -15.35 -10.20 0.70
N GLU A 443 -14.81 -11.15 1.47
CA GLU A 443 -14.92 -11.14 2.94
C GLU A 443 -14.36 -9.83 3.52
N GLU A 444 -13.22 -9.31 3.01
CA GLU A 444 -12.69 -8.00 3.42
C GLU A 444 -13.67 -6.87 3.11
N ILE A 445 -14.23 -6.82 1.90
CA ILE A 445 -15.17 -5.76 1.50
C ILE A 445 -16.44 -5.77 2.36
N PHE A 446 -16.94 -6.97 2.72
CA PHE A 446 -18.06 -7.11 3.64
C PHE A 446 -17.71 -6.67 5.06
N GLN A 447 -16.54 -7.07 5.58
CA GLN A 447 -16.08 -6.68 6.91
C GLN A 447 -15.90 -5.16 7.04
N LEU A 448 -15.44 -4.49 5.98
CA LEU A 448 -15.30 -3.04 5.91
C LEU A 448 -16.65 -2.29 5.80
N GLY A 449 -17.78 -3.00 5.74
CA GLY A 449 -19.13 -2.42 5.69
C GLY A 449 -19.46 -1.71 4.39
N LEU A 450 -18.72 -1.95 3.30
CA LEU A 450 -18.89 -1.22 2.05
C LEU A 450 -20.15 -1.63 1.30
N PHE A 451 -20.62 -2.84 1.48
CA PHE A 451 -21.88 -3.30 0.90
C PHE A 451 -23.09 -2.59 1.52
N GLU A 452 -23.02 -2.20 2.79
CA GLU A 452 -24.07 -1.45 3.47
C GLU A 452 -24.00 0.04 3.14
N ASN A 453 -22.80 0.62 3.23
CA ASN A 453 -22.60 2.03 2.92
C ASN A 453 -21.17 2.29 2.38
N PRO A 454 -20.99 2.42 1.06
CA PRO A 454 -19.69 2.74 0.47
C PRO A 454 -19.40 4.26 0.43
N TYR A 455 -20.34 5.11 0.83
CA TYR A 455 -20.26 6.55 0.68
C TYR A 455 -19.73 7.24 1.93
N VAL A 456 -19.05 8.36 1.73
CA VAL A 456 -18.53 9.24 2.78
C VAL A 456 -19.11 10.65 2.66
N SER A 457 -19.04 11.42 3.75
CA SER A 457 -19.48 12.81 3.77
C SER A 457 -18.33 13.74 3.41
N GLU A 458 -18.50 14.56 2.38
CA GLU A 458 -17.53 15.56 1.95
C GLU A 458 -17.26 16.61 3.04
N ASP A 459 -18.30 16.97 3.82
CA ASP A 459 -18.19 17.94 4.93
C ASP A 459 -17.44 17.36 6.13
N GLU A 460 -17.60 16.06 6.43
CA GLU A 460 -16.84 15.40 7.49
C GLU A 460 -15.39 15.15 7.05
N ALA A 461 -15.13 14.86 5.78
CA ALA A 461 -13.78 14.74 5.26
C ALA A 461 -12.95 16.01 5.49
N GLU A 462 -13.53 17.20 5.22
CA GLU A 462 -12.85 18.48 5.47
C GLU A 462 -12.57 18.78 6.95
N LYS A 463 -13.35 18.20 7.86
CA LYS A 463 -13.16 18.40 9.30
C LYS A 463 -12.15 17.44 9.91
N ILE A 464 -12.12 16.20 9.39
CA ILE A 464 -11.33 15.10 9.97
C ILE A 464 -9.92 15.05 9.38
N ILE A 465 -9.79 15.18 8.05
CA ILE A 465 -8.50 15.05 7.38
C ILE A 465 -7.63 16.26 7.70
N GLY A 466 -6.44 16.02 8.24
CA GLY A 466 -5.49 17.07 8.63
C GLY A 466 -5.96 17.92 9.81
N ALA A 467 -6.83 17.38 10.66
CA ALA A 467 -7.33 18.10 11.83
C ALA A 467 -6.18 18.67 12.68
N PRO A 468 -6.31 19.93 13.19
CA PRO A 468 -5.22 20.60 13.91
C PRO A 468 -4.69 19.81 15.11
N GLU A 469 -5.57 19.09 15.80
CA GLU A 469 -5.23 18.28 16.97
C GLU A 469 -4.34 17.09 16.58
N VAL A 470 -4.67 16.41 15.49
CA VAL A 470 -3.90 15.27 14.95
C VAL A 470 -2.56 15.76 14.39
N SER A 471 -2.57 16.87 13.65
CA SER A 471 -1.35 17.52 13.13
C SER A 471 -0.41 17.95 14.27
N ALA A 472 -0.95 18.40 15.42
CA ALA A 472 -0.15 18.74 16.60
C ALA A 472 0.54 17.51 17.22
N LEU A 473 -0.13 16.34 17.25
CA LEU A 473 0.46 15.08 17.69
C LEU A 473 1.59 14.64 16.75
N GLY A 474 1.37 14.69 15.45
CA GLY A 474 2.40 14.39 14.44
C GLY A 474 3.61 15.31 14.54
N ASN A 475 3.40 16.61 14.68
CA ASN A 475 4.47 17.59 14.90
C ASN A 475 5.28 17.31 16.18
N LYS A 476 4.59 16.95 17.28
CA LYS A 476 5.27 16.56 18.51
C LYS A 476 6.12 15.31 18.30
N ALA A 477 5.57 14.28 17.66
CA ALA A 477 6.30 13.06 17.34
C ALA A 477 7.54 13.36 16.47
N GLN A 478 7.44 14.25 15.47
CA GLN A 478 8.58 14.67 14.66
C GLN A 478 9.69 15.32 15.49
N LEU A 479 9.33 16.21 16.41
CA LEU A 479 10.31 16.86 17.29
C LEU A 479 10.98 15.84 18.22
N ASP A 480 10.20 14.95 18.82
CA ASP A 480 10.71 13.95 19.76
C ASP A 480 11.56 12.86 19.06
N SER A 481 11.36 12.61 17.77
CA SER A 481 12.13 11.63 16.98
C SER A 481 13.55 12.08 16.64
N VAL A 482 13.89 13.35 16.83
CA VAL A 482 15.23 13.89 16.53
C VAL A 482 16.28 13.26 17.44
N THR A 483 17.14 12.43 16.86
CA THR A 483 18.17 11.68 17.59
C THR A 483 19.55 12.30 17.41
N LEU A 484 20.18 12.70 18.52
CA LEU A 484 21.53 13.25 18.51
C LEU A 484 22.57 12.12 18.44
N LEU A 485 23.05 11.81 17.24
CA LEU A 485 24.00 10.72 17.01
C LEU A 485 25.42 11.03 17.47
N ARG A 486 25.82 12.31 17.50
CA ARG A 486 27.16 12.72 17.89
C ARG A 486 27.14 14.09 18.53
N ASN A 487 27.56 14.16 19.80
CA ASN A 487 27.74 15.39 20.57
C ASN A 487 29.18 15.48 21.05
N ASN A 488 30.09 15.92 20.19
CA ASN A 488 31.45 16.24 20.61
C ASN A 488 31.44 17.60 21.32
N PRO A 489 31.88 17.70 22.59
CA PRO A 489 32.04 19.00 23.21
C PRO A 489 32.99 19.83 22.34
N ILE A 490 32.48 20.94 21.80
CA ILE A 490 33.35 21.95 21.20
C ILE A 490 34.29 22.35 22.36
N ARG A 491 35.59 22.01 22.29
CA ARG A 491 36.57 22.60 23.18
C ARG A 491 36.45 24.10 22.99
N ALA A 492 35.82 24.76 23.93
CA ALA A 492 35.82 26.21 24.00
C ALA A 492 37.29 26.62 24.01
N ALA A 493 37.76 27.21 22.94
CA ALA A 493 38.97 28.03 23.02
C ALA A 493 38.66 29.04 24.14
N THR A 494 39.39 28.91 25.23
CA THR A 494 39.32 29.66 26.47
C THR A 494 38.68 31.05 26.33
N GLY A 495 37.40 31.15 26.55
CA GLY A 495 36.60 32.36 26.55
C GLY A 495 35.17 31.95 26.88
N SER A 496 34.75 32.30 28.06
CA SER A 496 33.49 31.91 28.70
C SER A 496 32.28 32.00 27.75
N CYS A 497 31.76 30.85 27.27
CA CYS A 497 30.39 30.73 26.83
C CYS A 497 29.59 30.12 27.98
N SER A 498 28.88 30.94 28.68
CA SER A 498 28.01 30.55 29.76
C SER A 498 26.62 30.31 29.20
N LYS A 499 26.14 29.09 29.33
CA LYS A 499 24.78 28.55 29.18
C LYS A 499 24.46 27.84 27.87
N PRO A 500 23.73 26.69 27.95
CA PRO A 500 23.17 25.93 26.80
C PRO A 500 22.17 26.73 25.96
N GLU A 501 21.70 27.84 26.44
CA GLU A 501 20.72 28.74 25.81
C GLU A 501 21.28 29.54 24.62
N ASP A 502 22.62 29.57 24.46
CA ASP A 502 23.30 30.38 23.44
C ASP A 502 23.68 29.62 22.16
N LEU A 503 23.21 28.38 21.98
CA LEU A 503 23.38 27.68 20.71
C LEU A 503 22.31 28.17 19.73
N PRO A 504 22.68 28.77 18.60
CA PRO A 504 21.71 29.11 17.59
C PRO A 504 21.16 27.79 17.01
N ILE A 505 20.03 27.36 17.48
CA ILE A 505 19.18 26.42 16.73
C ILE A 505 18.80 27.19 15.48
N GLY A 506 19.43 26.86 14.35
CA GLY A 506 19.06 27.43 13.07
C GLY A 506 17.62 27.06 12.72
N TYR A 507 16.70 27.86 13.17
CA TYR A 507 15.34 27.86 12.68
C TYR A 507 15.41 28.24 11.20
N TRP A 508 15.18 27.28 10.31
CA TRP A 508 14.81 27.61 8.93
C TRP A 508 13.32 27.93 8.94
N PRO A 509 12.93 29.20 8.77
CA PRO A 509 11.53 29.50 8.60
C PRO A 509 11.07 28.86 7.30
N TYR A 510 10.07 28.00 7.40
CA TYR A 510 9.27 27.53 6.26
C TYR A 510 8.71 28.77 5.58
N GLN A 511 9.21 29.11 4.39
CA GLN A 511 8.61 30.16 3.58
C GLN A 511 7.36 29.57 2.92
N ASP A 512 6.21 29.94 3.47
CA ASP A 512 4.89 29.78 2.85
C ASP A 512 4.93 30.40 1.45
N ARG A 513 4.97 29.56 0.42
CA ARG A 513 4.83 30.00 -0.97
C ARG A 513 3.35 30.17 -1.30
N ARG A 514 2.67 31.07 -0.62
CA ARG A 514 1.42 31.62 -1.11
C ARG A 514 1.65 33.01 -1.67
N GLY A 515 1.64 33.06 -3.00
CA GLY A 515 1.16 34.17 -3.79
C GLY A 515 2.02 35.41 -3.93
N SER A 516 2.60 35.60 -5.12
CA SER A 516 2.19 36.73 -5.95
C SER A 516 2.83 36.64 -7.33
N THR A 517 1.98 36.65 -8.33
CA THR A 517 2.31 36.81 -9.74
C THR A 517 2.79 38.23 -10.00
N THR A 518 3.93 38.39 -10.65
CA THR A 518 4.10 39.41 -11.70
C THR A 518 5.15 38.98 -12.73
N ALA A 519 4.86 39.24 -13.96
CA ALA A 519 5.50 38.84 -15.20
C ALA A 519 6.94 39.31 -15.39
N GLY A 520 7.71 38.54 -16.17
CA GLY A 520 8.95 39.02 -16.74
C GLY A 520 9.73 37.97 -17.52
N SER A 521 9.65 38.03 -18.79
CA SER A 521 10.21 37.27 -19.91
C SER A 521 11.68 36.84 -19.83
N SER A 522 11.96 35.75 -20.52
CA SER A 522 13.03 35.42 -21.48
C SER A 522 14.00 34.28 -21.13
N HIS A 523 13.88 33.22 -21.95
CA HIS A 523 14.93 32.35 -22.55
C HIS A 523 16.21 31.98 -21.78
N SER A 524 16.39 30.67 -21.45
CA SER A 524 17.41 29.83 -22.10
C SER A 524 17.44 28.41 -21.51
N ARG A 525 17.45 27.44 -22.41
CA ARG A 525 17.62 26.00 -22.10
C ARG A 525 19.03 25.72 -21.54
N ARG A 526 19.15 25.04 -20.42
CA ARG A 526 20.29 24.17 -20.07
C ARG A 526 19.84 23.03 -19.16
N THR A 527 20.11 21.81 -19.58
CA THR A 527 19.99 20.58 -18.82
C THR A 527 20.88 20.58 -17.57
N PRO A 528 20.43 20.14 -16.39
CA PRO A 528 21.33 19.86 -15.28
C PRO A 528 21.72 18.38 -15.24
N ARG A 529 23.02 18.13 -15.30
CA ARG A 529 23.65 16.88 -14.88
C ARG A 529 23.52 16.74 -13.36
N GLY A 530 23.11 15.55 -12.90
CA GLY A 530 23.04 15.22 -11.49
C GLY A 530 24.38 15.30 -10.77
N ASN A 531 24.38 15.97 -9.63
CA ASN A 531 25.48 15.88 -8.66
C ASN A 531 24.92 15.43 -7.33
N LEU A 532 25.39 14.29 -6.85
CA LEU A 532 25.27 13.86 -5.45
C LEU A 532 25.95 14.89 -4.55
N GLY A 533 25.16 15.66 -3.83
CA GLY A 533 25.65 16.64 -2.86
C GLY A 533 26.02 15.98 -1.53
N VAL A 534 27.31 15.86 -1.28
CA VAL A 534 27.84 15.58 0.08
C VAL A 534 27.66 16.84 0.91
N PHE A 535 26.85 16.80 1.96
CA PHE A 535 26.70 17.91 2.89
C PHE A 535 27.98 18.10 3.71
N ARG A 536 28.79 19.10 3.37
CA ARG A 536 29.88 19.62 4.21
C ARG A 536 29.39 20.86 4.96
N VAL A 537 29.26 20.73 6.27
CA VAL A 537 29.04 21.89 7.13
C VAL A 537 30.36 22.69 7.18
N ARG A 538 30.37 23.90 6.61
CA ARG A 538 31.47 24.83 6.74
C ARG A 538 31.33 25.60 8.05
N SER A 539 32.30 25.48 8.95
CA SER A 539 32.48 26.39 10.07
C SER A 539 32.90 27.78 9.55
N ARG A 540 32.16 28.82 9.89
CA ARG A 540 32.62 30.20 9.71
C ARG A 540 33.60 30.56 10.83
N SER A 541 34.80 30.94 10.44
CA SER A 541 35.76 31.54 11.33
C SER A 541 35.32 32.96 11.72
N CYS A 542 35.29 33.26 13.03
CA CYS A 542 35.20 34.63 13.55
C CYS A 542 36.49 35.39 13.26
N ASN A 543 36.42 36.43 12.43
CA ASN A 543 37.52 37.40 12.26
C ASN A 543 37.52 38.37 13.44
N ARG A 544 38.70 38.52 14.07
CA ARG A 544 38.99 39.56 15.08
C ARG A 544 38.92 40.92 14.41
N VAL A 545 38.19 41.83 15.02
CA VAL A 545 38.41 43.27 14.85
C VAL A 545 39.35 43.72 15.96
N GLY A 546 40.50 44.23 15.59
CA GLY A 546 41.44 44.82 16.53
C GLY A 546 40.99 46.23 16.93
N SER A 547 41.29 46.60 18.14
CA SER A 547 41.19 47.97 18.66
C SER A 547 42.58 48.52 18.89
N PRO A 548 42.73 49.86 18.83
CA PRO A 548 44.03 50.48 19.12
C PRO A 548 44.40 50.43 20.59
#